data_d4a52146b6df369954d9aa321fd175e4
#
_entry.id   d4a52146b6df369954d9aa321fd175e4
#
_cell.length_a   1.000
_cell.length_b   1.000
_cell.length_c   1.000
_cell.angle_alpha   90.00
_cell.angle_beta   90.00
_cell.angle_gamma   90.00
#
_symmetry.space_group_name_H-M   'P 1'
#
loop_
_entity.id
_entity.type
_entity.pdbx_description
1 polymer ?
#
loop_
_entity_poly.entity_id
_entity_poly.type
_entity_poly.pdbx_seq_one_letter_code
_entity_poly.pdbx_strand_id
1 'polypeptide(L)'
;MAGYLAGNVDEWIYIDVADQHPDSMRFIKDCEKAIGKKITVLRSTEYRNVEDCVRTFGGYRNANNNAIPCTAWLKKRVRKQWEAEHADYEITYVWGFDLNEKNRADRMVESNPEFNHIFPLIERNLTKEEVHGLFLMTFTFPRPWNYEHGYANNNCIGCVRGGMGYWNRIRKDFPEVFESRAKLERAVGHSMLKDKNGPVYLDELDPDRGDMNTEIMPECGIMCYLSMK
;
A
#
# COMPACT_ATOMS: atom_id res chain seq x y z
N MET A 1 5.52 -6.81 -12.51
CA MET A 1 5.33 -8.14 -13.14
C MET A 1 3.96 -8.29 -13.78
N ALA A 2 2.82 -8.06 -13.09
CA ALA A 2 1.50 -8.29 -13.69
C ALA A 2 1.31 -7.60 -15.05
N GLY A 3 1.55 -6.29 -15.13
CA GLY A 3 1.45 -5.56 -16.40
C GLY A 3 2.45 -6.03 -17.47
N TYR A 4 3.65 -6.43 -17.07
CA TYR A 4 4.64 -7.02 -17.99
C TYR A 4 4.14 -8.34 -18.61
N LEU A 5 3.52 -9.18 -17.78
CA LEU A 5 2.97 -10.46 -18.21
C LEU A 5 1.65 -10.33 -19.00
N ALA A 6 0.89 -9.26 -18.79
CA ALA A 6 -0.30 -8.94 -19.55
C ALA A 6 0.05 -8.53 -21.01
N GLY A 7 1.23 -7.96 -21.23
CA GLY A 7 1.74 -7.55 -22.54
C GLY A 7 1.18 -6.21 -23.02
N ASN A 8 -0.06 -6.17 -23.46
CA ASN A 8 -0.70 -4.97 -24.00
C ASN A 8 -1.29 -4.12 -22.86
N VAL A 9 -0.47 -3.24 -22.27
CA VAL A 9 -0.90 -2.24 -21.30
C VAL A 9 -0.74 -0.87 -21.94
N ASP A 10 -1.84 -0.14 -22.08
CA ASP A 10 -1.86 1.18 -22.72
C ASP A 10 -1.30 2.22 -21.78
N GLU A 11 -1.76 2.25 -20.52
CA GLU A 11 -1.33 3.20 -19.53
C GLU A 11 -0.83 2.51 -18.24
N TRP A 12 0.31 2.99 -17.75
CA TRP A 12 0.93 2.55 -16.49
C TRP A 12 0.80 3.67 -15.47
N ILE A 13 0.17 3.37 -14.34
CA ILE A 13 -0.14 4.35 -13.32
C ILE A 13 0.53 3.96 -12.01
N TYR A 14 1.14 4.94 -11.36
CA TYR A 14 1.66 4.84 -10.01
C TYR A 14 1.06 5.92 -9.13
N ILE A 15 0.40 5.54 -8.04
CA ILE A 15 -0.11 6.50 -7.05
C ILE A 15 0.96 6.69 -5.98
N ASP A 16 1.61 7.82 -6.03
CA ASP A 16 2.66 8.21 -5.09
C ASP A 16 2.08 8.80 -3.81
N VAL A 17 2.57 8.31 -2.68
CA VAL A 17 2.22 8.80 -1.34
C VAL A 17 3.51 9.21 -0.66
N ALA A 18 3.57 10.43 -0.12
CA ALA A 18 4.79 11.01 0.45
C ALA A 18 5.45 10.18 1.57
N ASP A 19 4.66 9.32 2.23
CA ASP A 19 5.15 8.42 3.27
C ASP A 19 5.77 7.11 2.73
N GLN A 20 5.80 6.90 1.41
CA GLN A 20 6.51 5.76 0.82
C GLN A 20 8.02 5.99 0.87
N HIS A 21 8.78 4.89 0.88
CA HIS A 21 10.24 5.00 0.84
C HIS A 21 10.69 5.73 -0.44
N PRO A 22 11.63 6.70 -0.36
CA PRO A 22 12.09 7.48 -1.52
C PRO A 22 12.59 6.62 -2.70
N ASP A 23 13.11 5.44 -2.42
CA ASP A 23 13.55 4.46 -3.43
C ASP A 23 12.42 4.00 -4.35
N SER A 24 11.16 4.16 -3.97
CA SER A 24 10.02 3.84 -4.83
C SER A 24 10.09 4.60 -6.16
N MET A 25 10.53 5.85 -6.15
CA MET A 25 10.68 6.64 -7.38
C MET A 25 11.86 6.20 -8.25
N ARG A 26 12.96 5.70 -7.65
CA ARG A 26 14.03 5.02 -8.39
C ARG A 26 13.46 3.80 -9.11
N PHE A 27 12.74 2.95 -8.36
CA PHE A 27 12.16 1.74 -8.91
C PHE A 27 11.19 2.02 -10.07
N ILE A 28 10.33 3.05 -9.96
CA ILE A 28 9.44 3.48 -11.05
C ILE A 28 10.24 3.85 -12.30
N LYS A 29 11.31 4.63 -12.15
CA LYS A 29 12.18 5.03 -13.28
C LYS A 29 12.88 3.83 -13.94
N ASP A 30 13.29 2.85 -13.15
CA ASP A 30 13.90 1.62 -13.66
C ASP A 30 12.87 0.75 -14.40
N CYS A 31 11.63 0.69 -13.89
CA CYS A 31 10.52 0.06 -14.61
C CYS A 31 10.24 0.77 -15.95
N GLU A 32 10.16 2.11 -16.00
CA GLU A 32 9.96 2.86 -17.24
C GLU A 32 11.01 2.49 -18.31
N LYS A 33 12.29 2.44 -17.90
CA LYS A 33 13.38 2.04 -18.82
C LYS A 33 13.22 0.61 -19.31
N ALA A 34 12.87 -0.30 -18.41
CA ALA A 34 12.76 -1.73 -18.74
C ALA A 34 11.56 -2.05 -19.64
N ILE A 35 10.43 -1.37 -19.46
CA ILE A 35 9.23 -1.56 -20.27
C ILE A 35 9.18 -0.68 -21.52
N GLY A 36 10.04 0.34 -21.61
CA GLY A 36 10.05 1.30 -22.72
C GLY A 36 8.82 2.22 -22.77
N LYS A 37 8.09 2.36 -21.67
CA LYS A 37 6.89 3.18 -21.55
C LYS A 37 6.97 4.10 -20.32
N LYS A 38 6.34 5.24 -20.41
CA LYS A 38 6.18 6.15 -19.26
C LYS A 38 5.19 5.58 -18.25
N ILE A 39 5.42 5.89 -16.99
CA ILE A 39 4.51 5.60 -15.88
C ILE A 39 3.94 6.92 -15.38
N THR A 40 2.63 7.09 -15.50
CA THR A 40 1.92 8.28 -15.01
C THR A 40 1.93 8.27 -13.48
N VAL A 41 2.55 9.27 -12.88
CA VAL A 41 2.62 9.41 -11.41
C VAL A 41 1.51 10.31 -10.94
N LEU A 42 0.55 9.74 -10.23
CA LEU A 42 -0.59 10.44 -9.66
C LEU A 42 -0.34 10.72 -8.16
N ARG A 43 -0.86 11.84 -7.67
CA ARG A 43 -0.77 12.25 -6.26
C ARG A 43 -2.07 12.88 -5.81
N SER A 44 -2.35 12.80 -4.51
CA SER A 44 -3.44 13.55 -3.92
C SER A 44 -3.15 15.06 -4.01
N THR A 45 -4.14 15.82 -4.42
CA THR A 45 -4.12 17.29 -4.40
C THR A 45 -4.78 17.86 -3.13
N GLU A 46 -5.49 17.01 -2.37
CA GLU A 46 -6.24 17.40 -1.19
C GLU A 46 -5.42 17.24 0.10
N TYR A 47 -4.59 16.20 0.19
CA TYR A 47 -3.77 15.88 1.36
C TYR A 47 -2.35 15.54 0.97
N ARG A 48 -1.37 16.04 1.73
CA ARG A 48 0.05 15.86 1.42
C ARG A 48 0.57 14.47 1.81
N ASN A 49 0.14 13.95 2.97
CA ASN A 49 0.70 12.75 3.58
C ASN A 49 -0.29 12.10 4.57
N VAL A 50 0.13 11.01 5.19
CA VAL A 50 -0.66 10.28 6.20
C VAL A 50 -0.99 11.16 7.40
N GLU A 51 -0.05 11.97 7.88
CA GLU A 51 -0.27 12.86 9.02
C GLU A 51 -1.36 13.89 8.75
N ASP A 52 -1.36 14.51 7.57
CA ASP A 52 -2.40 15.46 7.15
C ASP A 52 -3.80 14.82 7.22
N CYS A 53 -3.93 13.59 6.68
CA CYS A 53 -5.18 12.83 6.76
C CYS A 53 -5.59 12.56 8.21
N VAL A 54 -4.66 12.07 9.04
CA VAL A 54 -4.94 11.69 10.42
C VAL A 54 -5.37 12.88 11.25
N ARG A 55 -4.71 14.02 11.10
CA ARG A 55 -5.07 15.27 11.81
C ARG A 55 -6.44 15.79 11.36
N THR A 56 -6.71 15.79 10.07
CA THR A 56 -7.99 16.27 9.52
C THR A 56 -9.18 15.43 9.99
N PHE A 57 -9.00 14.11 10.04
CA PHE A 57 -10.08 13.19 10.42
C PHE A 57 -10.07 12.81 11.92
N GLY A 58 -9.18 13.37 12.70
CA GLY A 58 -9.10 13.16 14.14
C GLY A 58 -8.71 11.75 14.55
N GLY A 59 -8.07 10.95 13.66
CA GLY A 59 -7.65 9.60 13.98
C GLY A 59 -7.28 8.74 12.77
N TYR A 60 -6.85 7.53 13.08
CA TYR A 60 -6.38 6.55 12.09
C TYR A 60 -7.50 5.75 11.43
N ARG A 61 -8.70 5.79 12.00
CA ARG A 61 -9.91 5.15 11.47
C ARG A 61 -11.10 6.07 11.64
N ASN A 62 -11.95 6.08 10.65
CA ASN A 62 -13.21 6.80 10.73
C ASN A 62 -14.16 6.06 11.70
N ALA A 63 -14.71 6.78 12.68
CA ALA A 63 -15.59 6.22 13.71
C ALA A 63 -16.87 5.59 13.15
N ASN A 64 -17.38 6.14 12.04
CA ASN A 64 -18.67 5.72 11.49
C ASN A 64 -18.56 4.47 10.59
N ASN A 65 -17.47 4.35 9.82
CA ASN A 65 -17.34 3.30 8.79
C ASN A 65 -16.01 2.56 8.85
N ASN A 66 -15.23 2.77 9.92
CA ASN A 66 -13.91 2.14 10.12
C ASN A 66 -12.90 2.35 8.98
N ALA A 67 -13.16 3.30 8.05
CA ALA A 67 -12.28 3.61 6.92
C ALA A 67 -10.96 4.18 7.42
N ILE A 68 -9.89 3.84 6.72
CA ILE A 68 -8.56 4.40 6.96
C ILE A 68 -8.38 5.64 6.08
N PRO A 69 -8.30 6.86 6.66
CA PRO A 69 -8.28 8.10 5.91
C PRO A 69 -7.19 8.15 4.83
N CYS A 70 -5.95 7.75 5.15
CA CYS A 70 -4.87 7.79 4.18
C CYS A 70 -5.13 6.87 2.95
N THR A 71 -5.77 5.71 3.12
CA THR A 71 -6.14 4.87 1.99
C THR A 71 -7.26 5.49 1.17
N ALA A 72 -8.24 6.08 1.84
CA ALA A 72 -9.38 6.71 1.16
C ALA A 72 -8.94 7.92 0.33
N TRP A 73 -8.13 8.79 0.88
CA TRP A 73 -7.82 10.09 0.30
C TRP A 73 -6.52 10.16 -0.48
N LEU A 74 -5.46 9.44 -0.05
CA LEU A 74 -4.18 9.45 -0.76
C LEU A 74 -4.09 8.42 -1.89
N LYS A 75 -5.01 7.46 -1.95
CA LYS A 75 -4.97 6.40 -2.97
C LYS A 75 -6.29 6.29 -3.74
N LYS A 76 -7.40 5.97 -3.06
CA LYS A 76 -8.68 5.72 -3.74
C LYS A 76 -9.26 6.96 -4.40
N ARG A 77 -9.23 8.08 -3.72
CA ARG A 77 -9.73 9.35 -4.25
C ARG A 77 -8.94 9.74 -5.50
N VAL A 78 -7.60 9.57 -5.46
CA VAL A 78 -6.72 9.83 -6.59
C VAL A 78 -7.06 8.94 -7.79
N ARG A 79 -7.25 7.63 -7.55
CA ARG A 79 -7.70 6.71 -8.61
C ARG A 79 -9.06 7.13 -9.19
N LYS A 80 -10.04 7.44 -8.33
CA LYS A 80 -11.38 7.85 -8.80
C LYS A 80 -11.38 9.17 -9.58
N GLN A 81 -10.48 10.09 -9.26
CA GLN A 81 -10.30 11.30 -10.06
C GLN A 81 -9.79 10.97 -11.46
N TRP A 82 -8.76 10.11 -11.55
CA TRP A 82 -8.25 9.63 -12.82
C TRP A 82 -9.33 8.88 -13.62
N GLU A 83 -10.11 8.00 -12.98
CA GLU A 83 -11.25 7.30 -13.62
C GLU A 83 -12.28 8.29 -14.20
N ALA A 84 -12.60 9.34 -13.47
CA ALA A 84 -13.53 10.35 -13.92
C ALA A 84 -13.01 11.16 -15.13
N GLU A 85 -11.70 11.40 -15.19
CA GLU A 85 -11.04 12.06 -16.32
C GLU A 85 -10.99 11.16 -17.57
N HIS A 86 -11.21 9.85 -17.42
CA HIS A 86 -11.20 8.82 -18.46
C HIS A 86 -12.56 8.13 -18.62
N ALA A 87 -13.65 8.82 -18.25
CA ALA A 87 -15.00 8.25 -18.26
C ALA A 87 -15.50 7.87 -19.68
N ASP A 88 -14.90 8.43 -20.73
CA ASP A 88 -15.23 8.11 -22.13
C ASP A 88 -14.55 6.80 -22.63
N TYR A 89 -13.72 6.17 -21.81
CA TYR A 89 -13.00 4.93 -22.14
C TYR A 89 -13.59 3.72 -21.42
N GLU A 90 -13.55 2.58 -22.08
CA GLU A 90 -13.76 1.29 -21.44
C GLU A 90 -12.47 0.88 -20.72
N ILE A 91 -12.47 0.92 -19.38
CA ILE A 91 -11.29 0.67 -18.58
C ILE A 91 -11.18 -0.80 -18.21
N THR A 92 -10.03 -1.41 -18.53
CA THR A 92 -9.62 -2.73 -18.07
C THR A 92 -8.44 -2.61 -17.12
N TYR A 93 -8.61 -3.00 -15.88
CA TYR A 93 -7.54 -3.01 -14.88
C TYR A 93 -6.68 -4.26 -14.92
N VAL A 94 -5.36 -4.10 -14.94
CA VAL A 94 -4.38 -5.16 -14.74
C VAL A 94 -3.91 -5.14 -13.29
N TRP A 95 -4.34 -6.12 -12.50
CA TRP A 95 -4.04 -6.19 -11.07
C TRP A 95 -2.84 -7.08 -10.76
N GLY A 96 -2.00 -6.61 -9.83
CA GLY A 96 -0.83 -7.33 -9.34
C GLY A 96 -1.11 -8.25 -8.15
N PHE A 97 -2.31 -8.82 -8.04
CA PHE A 97 -2.62 -9.80 -7.00
C PHE A 97 -2.01 -11.16 -7.35
N ASP A 98 -1.30 -11.74 -6.39
CA ASP A 98 -0.74 -13.09 -6.51
C ASP A 98 -1.77 -14.18 -6.18
N LEU A 99 -1.36 -15.45 -6.32
CA LEU A 99 -2.24 -16.60 -6.09
C LEU A 99 -2.89 -16.61 -4.70
N ASN A 100 -2.17 -16.18 -3.67
CA ASN A 100 -2.65 -16.16 -2.28
C ASN A 100 -3.67 -15.03 -2.03
N GLU A 101 -3.78 -14.09 -2.96
CA GLU A 101 -4.69 -12.94 -2.88
C GLU A 101 -6.01 -13.15 -3.68
N LYS A 102 -6.33 -14.38 -4.10
CA LYS A 102 -7.52 -14.67 -4.92
C LYS A 102 -8.81 -14.15 -4.29
N ASN A 103 -9.06 -14.40 -3.00
CA ASN A 103 -10.24 -13.90 -2.31
C ASN A 103 -10.32 -12.35 -2.31
N ARG A 104 -9.17 -11.70 -2.44
CA ARG A 104 -9.06 -10.26 -2.54
C ARG A 104 -9.36 -9.76 -3.95
N ALA A 105 -8.95 -10.52 -4.95
CA ALA A 105 -9.29 -10.28 -6.36
C ALA A 105 -10.80 -10.39 -6.59
N ASP A 106 -11.44 -11.44 -6.07
CA ASP A 106 -12.88 -11.65 -6.17
C ASP A 106 -13.67 -10.46 -5.59
N ARG A 107 -13.32 -10.03 -4.38
CA ARG A 107 -13.92 -8.83 -3.77
C ARG A 107 -13.66 -7.55 -4.55
N MET A 108 -12.53 -7.45 -5.26
CA MET A 108 -12.23 -6.28 -6.12
C MET A 108 -13.20 -6.21 -7.28
N VAL A 109 -13.46 -7.32 -7.95
CA VAL A 109 -14.44 -7.43 -9.03
C VAL A 109 -15.84 -7.06 -8.53
N GLU A 110 -16.27 -7.66 -7.42
CA GLU A 110 -17.59 -7.39 -6.82
C GLU A 110 -17.82 -5.92 -6.47
N SER A 111 -16.75 -5.21 -6.11
CA SER A 111 -16.84 -3.83 -5.64
C SER A 111 -16.67 -2.77 -6.71
N ASN A 112 -16.25 -3.17 -7.89
CA ASN A 112 -16.05 -2.28 -9.04
C ASN A 112 -16.55 -2.99 -10.31
N PRO A 113 -17.84 -3.37 -10.35
CA PRO A 113 -18.41 -4.15 -11.47
C PRO A 113 -18.48 -3.35 -12.78
N GLU A 114 -18.30 -2.04 -12.71
CA GLU A 114 -18.29 -1.12 -13.85
C GLU A 114 -17.01 -1.23 -14.70
N PHE A 115 -15.97 -1.88 -14.19
CA PHE A 115 -14.70 -2.04 -14.88
C PHE A 115 -14.41 -3.49 -15.25
N ASN A 116 -13.60 -3.68 -16.28
CA ASN A 116 -13.01 -4.99 -16.57
C ASN A 116 -11.76 -5.23 -15.71
N HIS A 117 -11.54 -6.48 -15.32
CA HIS A 117 -10.43 -6.85 -14.44
C HIS A 117 -9.69 -8.07 -14.95
N ILE A 118 -8.36 -8.01 -15.05
CA ILE A 118 -7.50 -9.16 -15.32
C ILE A 118 -6.45 -9.32 -14.23
N PHE A 119 -6.10 -10.56 -13.93
CA PHE A 119 -5.21 -10.96 -12.83
C PHE A 119 -4.10 -11.88 -13.34
N PRO A 120 -3.12 -11.38 -14.10
CA PRO A 120 -2.15 -12.23 -14.79
C PRO A 120 -1.30 -13.13 -13.90
N LEU A 121 -1.11 -12.75 -12.64
CA LEU A 121 -0.36 -13.56 -11.67
C LEU A 121 -1.20 -14.73 -11.14
N ILE A 122 -2.50 -14.49 -10.84
CA ILE A 122 -3.45 -15.53 -10.41
C ILE A 122 -3.69 -16.51 -11.57
N GLU A 123 -3.92 -16.02 -12.77
CA GLU A 123 -4.13 -16.83 -13.98
C GLU A 123 -2.97 -17.79 -14.27
N ARG A 124 -1.74 -17.39 -13.89
CA ARG A 124 -0.52 -18.19 -14.01
C ARG A 124 -0.16 -18.97 -12.74
N ASN A 125 -1.03 -18.96 -11.73
CA ASN A 125 -0.83 -19.58 -10.42
C ASN A 125 0.47 -19.17 -9.71
N LEU A 126 0.87 -17.90 -9.84
CA LEU A 126 2.13 -17.40 -9.27
C LEU A 126 1.91 -16.92 -7.84
N THR A 127 2.66 -17.48 -6.91
CA THR A 127 2.82 -16.99 -5.54
C THR A 127 3.70 -15.74 -5.49
N LYS A 128 3.73 -15.06 -4.36
CA LYS A 128 4.56 -13.87 -4.17
C LYS A 128 6.05 -14.17 -4.34
N GLU A 129 6.50 -15.30 -3.80
CA GLU A 129 7.89 -15.77 -3.91
C GLU A 129 8.27 -16.04 -5.37
N GLU A 130 7.40 -16.70 -6.12
CA GLU A 130 7.61 -16.95 -7.56
C GLU A 130 7.61 -15.66 -8.37
N VAL A 131 6.75 -14.69 -8.04
CA VAL A 131 6.76 -13.35 -8.65
C VAL A 131 8.08 -12.62 -8.38
N HIS A 132 8.62 -12.73 -7.17
CA HIS A 132 9.95 -12.17 -6.85
C HIS A 132 11.06 -12.88 -7.61
N GLY A 133 11.03 -14.21 -7.69
CA GLY A 133 11.98 -15.00 -8.48
C GLY A 133 11.94 -14.61 -9.96
N LEU A 134 10.73 -14.55 -10.54
CA LEU A 134 10.52 -14.15 -11.94
C LEU A 134 11.02 -12.71 -12.20
N PHE A 135 10.81 -11.79 -11.26
CA PHE A 135 11.33 -10.43 -11.37
C PHE A 135 12.85 -10.41 -11.47
N LEU A 136 13.55 -11.15 -10.58
CA LEU A 136 15.01 -11.21 -10.58
C LEU A 136 15.59 -11.91 -11.83
N MET A 137 14.84 -12.80 -12.45
CA MET A 137 15.23 -13.44 -13.72
C MET A 137 14.97 -12.54 -14.93
N THR A 138 14.00 -11.63 -14.84
CA THR A 138 13.56 -10.80 -15.96
C THR A 138 14.29 -9.47 -16.03
N PHE A 139 14.56 -8.86 -14.86
CA PHE A 139 15.10 -7.52 -14.75
C PHE A 139 16.45 -7.49 -14.04
N THR A 140 17.33 -6.58 -14.47
CA THR A 140 18.70 -6.43 -13.93
C THR A 140 18.83 -5.37 -12.84
N PHE A 141 17.73 -4.71 -12.47
CA PHE A 141 17.71 -3.69 -11.43
C PHE A 141 17.09 -4.22 -10.13
N PRO A 142 17.47 -3.69 -8.94
CA PRO A 142 16.99 -4.20 -7.67
C PRO A 142 15.51 -3.88 -7.47
N ARG A 143 14.83 -4.74 -6.71
CA ARG A 143 13.46 -4.51 -6.22
C ARG A 143 13.43 -3.23 -5.35
N PRO A 144 12.24 -2.74 -4.97
CA PRO A 144 12.11 -1.66 -3.99
C PRO A 144 12.87 -1.95 -2.69
N TRP A 145 13.41 -0.90 -2.09
CA TRP A 145 14.22 -0.97 -0.87
C TRP A 145 13.61 -1.85 0.23
N ASN A 146 12.31 -1.74 0.45
CA ASN A 146 11.62 -2.54 1.47
C ASN A 146 11.86 -4.04 1.29
N TYR A 147 11.74 -4.55 0.06
CA TYR A 147 11.98 -5.97 -0.22
C TYR A 147 13.44 -6.37 -0.05
N GLU A 148 14.38 -5.52 -0.48
CA GLU A 148 15.81 -5.78 -0.33
C GLU A 148 16.26 -5.79 1.14
N HIS A 149 15.51 -5.13 2.01
CA HIS A 149 15.77 -5.07 3.44
C HIS A 149 14.83 -5.98 4.26
N GLY A 150 14.21 -6.97 3.61
CA GLY A 150 13.44 -8.02 4.28
C GLY A 150 12.07 -7.59 4.80
N TYR A 151 11.50 -6.50 4.29
CA TYR A 151 10.08 -6.20 4.50
C TYR A 151 9.24 -7.03 3.53
N ALA A 152 8.15 -7.63 4.00
CA ALA A 152 7.30 -8.46 3.16
C ALA A 152 6.48 -7.63 2.14
N ASN A 153 6.33 -6.31 2.35
CA ASN A 153 5.53 -5.44 1.49
C ASN A 153 6.20 -4.09 1.24
N ASN A 154 5.98 -3.53 0.05
CA ASN A 154 6.42 -2.17 -0.28
C ASN A 154 5.36 -1.13 0.11
N ASN A 155 5.03 -1.09 1.41
CA ASN A 155 4.08 -0.13 1.97
C ASN A 155 4.76 1.20 2.35
N CYS A 156 3.95 2.19 2.78
CA CYS A 156 4.47 3.39 3.41
C CYS A 156 5.34 3.04 4.62
N ILE A 157 6.41 3.79 4.84
CA ILE A 157 7.21 3.69 6.06
C ILE A 157 6.36 4.20 7.24
N GLY A 158 6.26 3.42 8.29
CA GLY A 158 5.34 3.72 9.39
C GLY A 158 3.86 3.61 8.99
N CYS A 159 3.52 2.54 8.25
CA CYS A 159 2.14 2.28 7.85
C CYS A 159 1.23 2.09 9.07
N VAL A 160 0.12 2.80 9.09
CA VAL A 160 -0.87 2.81 10.18
C VAL A 160 -1.54 1.45 10.45
N ARG A 161 -1.34 0.47 9.58
CA ARG A 161 -1.84 -0.90 9.73
C ARG A 161 -0.81 -1.86 10.34
N GLY A 162 0.38 -1.38 10.63
CA GLY A 162 1.43 -2.18 11.23
C GLY A 162 1.05 -2.72 12.59
N GLY A 163 1.39 -3.97 12.88
CA GLY A 163 1.30 -4.57 14.21
C GLY A 163 2.47 -4.15 15.11
N MET A 164 2.50 -4.67 16.34
CA MET A 164 3.52 -4.31 17.34
C MET A 164 4.94 -4.65 16.88
N GLY A 165 5.15 -5.82 16.30
CA GLY A 165 6.46 -6.21 15.75
C GLY A 165 6.91 -5.30 14.61
N TYR A 166 6.01 -4.95 13.69
CA TYR A 166 6.30 -3.98 12.64
C TYR A 166 6.72 -2.63 13.21
N TRP A 167 6.00 -2.10 14.20
CA TRP A 167 6.32 -0.80 14.80
C TRP A 167 7.64 -0.82 15.57
N ASN A 168 7.99 -1.94 16.22
CA ASN A 168 9.30 -2.12 16.82
C ASN A 168 10.42 -2.18 15.78
N ARG A 169 10.13 -2.75 14.60
CA ARG A 169 11.05 -2.70 13.47
C ARG A 169 11.20 -1.28 12.93
N ILE A 170 10.11 -0.51 12.77
CA ILE A 170 10.16 0.91 12.38
C ILE A 170 10.92 1.74 13.43
N ARG A 171 10.77 1.47 14.72
CA ARG A 171 11.56 2.11 15.78
C ARG A 171 13.06 1.95 15.56
N LYS A 172 13.46 0.77 15.09
CA LYS A 172 14.87 0.44 14.82
C LYS A 172 15.38 1.03 13.50
N ASP A 173 14.63 0.84 12.42
CA ASP A 173 15.09 1.14 11.06
C ASP A 173 14.83 2.61 10.68
N PHE A 174 13.78 3.23 11.26
CA PHE A 174 13.33 4.62 10.98
C PHE A 174 12.88 5.32 12.27
N PRO A 175 13.78 5.57 13.22
CA PRO A 175 13.43 6.11 14.54
C PRO A 175 12.69 7.45 14.47
N GLU A 176 13.03 8.32 13.52
CA GLU A 176 12.38 9.61 13.31
C GLU A 176 10.91 9.45 12.88
N VAL A 177 10.60 8.43 12.07
CA VAL A 177 9.21 8.12 11.68
C VAL A 177 8.44 7.57 12.86
N PHE A 178 9.06 6.69 13.65
CA PHE A 178 8.44 6.15 14.86
C PHE A 178 8.07 7.26 15.85
N GLU A 179 9.01 8.16 16.14
CA GLU A 179 8.79 9.29 17.04
C GLU A 179 7.70 10.24 16.53
N SER A 180 7.73 10.56 15.24
CA SER A 180 6.73 11.41 14.61
C SER A 180 5.33 10.81 14.76
N ARG A 181 5.19 9.50 14.54
CA ARG A 181 3.89 8.80 14.68
C ARG A 181 3.45 8.67 16.12
N ALA A 182 4.37 8.47 17.07
CA ALA A 182 4.06 8.48 18.51
C ALA A 182 3.50 9.85 18.96
N LYS A 183 4.14 10.93 18.51
CA LYS A 183 3.64 12.31 18.78
C LYS A 183 2.27 12.54 18.13
N LEU A 184 2.06 12.02 16.94
CA LEU A 184 0.78 12.15 16.24
C LEU A 184 -0.35 11.41 16.97
N GLU A 185 -0.11 10.18 17.47
CA GLU A 185 -1.07 9.44 18.30
C GLU A 185 -1.54 10.25 19.52
N ARG A 186 -0.59 10.85 20.24
CA ARG A 186 -0.91 11.72 21.40
C ARG A 186 -1.66 12.98 21.00
N ALA A 187 -1.30 13.57 19.87
CA ALA A 187 -1.96 14.79 19.40
C ALA A 187 -3.42 14.57 18.98
N VAL A 188 -3.74 13.39 18.42
CA VAL A 188 -5.13 13.07 18.02
C VAL A 188 -5.90 12.27 19.08
N GLY A 189 -5.24 11.84 20.16
CA GLY A 189 -5.85 11.04 21.23
C GLY A 189 -6.25 9.63 20.82
N HIS A 190 -5.61 9.09 19.77
CA HIS A 190 -5.92 7.78 19.20
C HIS A 190 -4.66 6.96 18.95
N SER A 191 -4.60 5.73 19.47
CA SER A 191 -3.53 4.78 19.18
C SER A 191 -3.83 3.96 17.91
N MET A 192 -2.78 3.56 17.18
CA MET A 192 -2.88 2.59 16.08
C MET A 192 -2.99 1.16 16.58
N LEU A 193 -2.38 0.89 17.72
CA LEU A 193 -2.27 -0.44 18.31
C LEU A 193 -3.28 -0.63 19.45
N LYS A 194 -3.64 -1.87 19.65
CA LYS A 194 -4.44 -2.31 20.80
C LYS A 194 -4.05 -3.71 21.23
N ASP A 195 -4.24 -4.02 22.49
CA ASP A 195 -4.16 -5.37 23.03
C ASP A 195 -5.43 -5.74 23.80
N LYS A 196 -5.36 -6.83 24.57
CA LYS A 196 -6.46 -7.29 25.42
C LYS A 196 -6.85 -6.33 26.54
N ASN A 197 -5.97 -5.42 26.91
CA ASN A 197 -6.17 -4.43 27.96
C ASN A 197 -6.63 -3.06 27.42
N GLY A 198 -6.62 -2.88 26.08
CA GLY A 198 -7.04 -1.63 25.44
C GLY A 198 -6.04 -1.04 24.45
N PRO A 199 -6.13 0.29 24.21
CA PRO A 199 -5.20 1.00 23.34
C PRO A 199 -3.75 0.92 23.84
N VAL A 200 -2.79 0.76 22.92
CA VAL A 200 -1.35 0.81 23.19
C VAL A 200 -0.75 1.91 22.32
N TYR A 201 -0.24 2.97 22.94
CA TYR A 201 0.43 4.04 22.22
C TYR A 201 1.87 3.64 21.87
N LEU A 202 2.41 4.18 20.78
CA LEU A 202 3.75 3.82 20.30
C LEU A 202 4.84 4.14 21.34
N ASP A 203 4.72 5.24 22.06
CA ASP A 203 5.65 5.63 23.14
C ASP A 203 5.57 4.74 24.39
N GLU A 204 4.49 3.95 24.52
CA GLU A 204 4.30 2.95 25.58
C GLU A 204 4.56 1.53 25.08
N LEU A 205 4.80 1.34 23.78
CA LEU A 205 5.03 0.03 23.20
C LEU A 205 6.36 -0.55 23.71
N ASP A 206 6.30 -1.70 24.39
CA ASP A 206 7.46 -2.46 24.81
C ASP A 206 8.32 -2.85 23.58
N PRO A 207 9.64 -2.53 23.57
CA PRO A 207 10.54 -2.84 22.47
C PRO A 207 10.61 -4.33 22.10
N ASP A 208 10.40 -5.22 23.04
CA ASP A 208 10.47 -6.65 22.85
C ASP A 208 9.11 -7.27 22.49
N ARG A 209 8.07 -6.46 22.36
CA ARG A 209 6.72 -6.95 22.09
C ARG A 209 6.44 -7.08 20.60
N GLY A 210 5.84 -8.21 20.25
CA GLY A 210 5.54 -8.58 18.86
C GLY A 210 6.76 -9.17 18.16
N ASP A 211 6.55 -9.77 17.01
CA ASP A 211 7.62 -10.29 16.15
C ASP A 211 7.98 -9.25 15.10
N MET A 212 9.24 -8.79 15.09
CA MET A 212 9.73 -7.81 14.09
C MET A 212 9.73 -8.37 12.66
N ASN A 213 9.64 -9.68 12.49
CA ASN A 213 9.52 -10.31 11.18
C ASN A 213 8.07 -10.41 10.73
N THR A 214 7.09 -10.17 11.64
CA THR A 214 5.68 -10.16 11.30
C THR A 214 5.34 -8.87 10.59
N GLU A 215 4.95 -9.00 9.36
CA GLU A 215 4.61 -7.89 8.49
C GLU A 215 3.14 -7.53 8.56
N ILE A 216 2.86 -6.31 8.12
CA ILE A 216 1.53 -5.83 7.85
C ILE A 216 0.83 -6.80 6.91
N MET A 217 -0.39 -7.21 7.27
CA MET A 217 -1.26 -7.91 6.34
C MET A 217 -1.30 -7.19 4.99
N PRO A 218 -1.26 -7.89 3.84
CA PRO A 218 -1.12 -7.30 2.51
C PRO A 218 -2.25 -6.36 2.07
N GLU A 219 -3.11 -5.99 2.97
CA GLU A 219 -4.34 -5.23 2.74
C GLU A 219 -4.18 -3.70 2.66
N CYS A 220 -2.97 -3.17 2.59
CA CYS A 220 -2.77 -1.73 2.41
C CYS A 220 -2.85 -1.31 0.93
N GLY A 221 -3.84 -1.79 0.25
CA GLY A 221 -4.17 -1.37 -1.10
C GLY A 221 -5.59 -0.83 -1.15
N ILE A 222 -6.14 -0.83 -2.32
CA ILE A 222 -7.54 -0.51 -2.63
C ILE A 222 -8.55 -1.22 -1.71
N MET A 223 -8.12 -2.30 -1.05
CA MET A 223 -8.93 -3.19 -0.21
C MET A 223 -9.24 -2.71 1.21
N CYS A 224 -8.65 -1.64 1.72
CA CYS A 224 -9.07 -1.10 3.02
C CYS A 224 -10.55 -0.69 3.11
N TYR A 225 -11.23 -0.68 1.99
CA TYR A 225 -12.65 -0.33 1.89
C TYR A 225 -13.61 -1.53 2.00
N LEU A 226 -13.20 -2.72 1.59
CA LEU A 226 -14.09 -3.87 1.48
C LEU A 226 -14.26 -4.66 2.79
N SER A 227 -13.43 -4.41 3.77
CA SER A 227 -13.61 -4.95 5.14
C SER A 227 -14.65 -4.15 5.96
N MET A 228 -15.42 -3.29 5.31
CA MET A 228 -16.30 -2.31 5.96
C MET A 228 -17.78 -2.44 5.58
N LYS A 229 -18.21 -3.63 5.20
CA LYS A 229 -19.63 -3.99 5.24
C LYS A 229 -20.00 -4.64 6.55
#